data_f1d28ec448f2574edc735df76c581e3c
#
_entry.id   f1d28ec448f2574edc735df76c581e3c
#
_cell.length_a   1.000
_cell.length_b   1.000
_cell.length_c   1.000
_cell.angle_alpha   90.00
_cell.angle_beta   90.00
_cell.angle_gamma   90.00
#
_symmetry.space_group_name_H-M   'P 1'
#
loop_
_entity.id
_entity.type
_entity.pdbx_description
1 polymer ?
#
loop_
_entity_poly.entity_id
_entity_poly.type
_entity_poly.pdbx_seq_one_letter_code
_entity_poly.pdbx_strand_id
1 'polypeptide(L)'
;MALSARDLQGAWNFRDVADSTGVLRPGRLFRSGELSDLGDGGRDELSRLGITDVADLRSRREVERHGPGLVPDGVQIHLLPIPDLGPDELNSDGDAPHEHAFKRLLQDKADDEPVSDASRRYMTEEYSRFPTYNGARPALHRVVGLLADGRSVLTHCFAGKDRTGFVVALVLEAAGVERDAIMADFLGSNQAVPQLRERILEAVRERSDVEVTPELMAFTEARLSDEVLGVREQYLDTARRTIDESFGSLDGYLRSADITEDDVDRLRKALLG
;
A
#
# COMPACT_ATOMS: atom_id res chain seq x y z
N MET A 1 18.60 18.81 -13.38
CA MET A 1 17.90 17.66 -14.01
C MET A 1 17.19 16.94 -12.89
N ALA A 2 15.88 17.06 -12.77
CA ALA A 2 15.12 16.29 -11.80
C ALA A 2 15.17 14.82 -12.23
N LEU A 3 15.74 13.97 -11.38
CA LEU A 3 15.76 12.52 -11.58
C LEU A 3 14.32 12.02 -11.36
N SER A 4 13.70 11.57 -12.44
CA SER A 4 12.46 10.81 -12.37
C SER A 4 12.80 9.53 -11.59
N ALA A 5 12.40 9.45 -10.31
CA ALA A 5 12.57 8.28 -9.47
C ALA A 5 11.57 7.17 -9.88
N ARG A 6 11.69 6.67 -11.12
CA ARG A 6 10.68 5.75 -11.68
C ARG A 6 11.08 4.27 -11.64
N ASP A 7 12.35 3.95 -11.41
CA ASP A 7 12.83 2.58 -11.44
C ASP A 7 13.76 2.28 -10.26
N LEU A 8 13.20 1.84 -9.15
CA LEU A 8 13.98 1.25 -8.07
C LEU A 8 14.23 -0.22 -8.41
N GLN A 9 15.49 -0.60 -8.65
CA GLN A 9 15.83 -1.97 -9.02
C GLN A 9 15.38 -2.97 -7.94
N GLY A 10 14.49 -3.89 -8.31
CA GLY A 10 13.93 -4.89 -7.42
C GLY A 10 12.68 -4.45 -6.65
N ALA A 11 12.14 -3.25 -6.95
CA ALA A 11 10.84 -2.82 -6.44
C ALA A 11 10.04 -2.14 -7.56
N TRP A 12 8.72 -2.21 -7.47
CA TRP A 12 7.82 -1.58 -8.43
C TRP A 12 6.93 -0.54 -7.74
N ASN A 13 6.19 0.23 -8.52
CA ASN A 13 5.30 1.30 -8.03
C ASN A 13 6.03 2.31 -7.12
N PHE A 14 7.36 2.43 -7.28
CA PHE A 14 8.18 3.34 -6.50
C PHE A 14 8.07 4.77 -6.99
N ARG A 15 7.90 5.71 -6.07
CA ARG A 15 7.97 7.15 -6.34
C ARG A 15 8.14 7.99 -5.08
N ASP A 16 8.68 9.18 -5.24
CA ASP A 16 8.49 10.28 -4.29
C ASP A 16 7.06 10.81 -4.45
N VAL A 17 6.31 10.90 -3.36
CA VAL A 17 4.93 11.42 -3.36
C VAL A 17 4.89 12.90 -3.76
N ALA A 18 5.99 13.63 -3.57
CA ALA A 18 6.14 14.99 -4.06
C ALA A 18 5.99 15.12 -5.58
N ASP A 19 6.46 14.12 -6.36
CA ASP A 19 6.39 14.14 -7.82
C ASP A 19 4.94 14.04 -8.32
N SER A 20 4.10 13.30 -7.63
CA SER A 20 2.70 13.09 -8.02
C SER A 20 1.77 14.18 -7.50
N THR A 21 2.05 14.73 -6.32
CA THR A 21 1.22 15.77 -5.71
C THR A 21 1.60 17.19 -6.14
N GLY A 22 2.88 17.41 -6.46
CA GLY A 22 3.43 18.72 -6.88
C GLY A 22 3.48 19.79 -5.77
N VAL A 23 3.12 19.43 -4.53
CA VAL A 23 3.00 20.37 -3.40
C VAL A 23 3.87 20.03 -2.20
N LEU A 24 4.36 18.80 -2.12
CA LEU A 24 5.22 18.37 -1.02
C LEU A 24 6.68 18.76 -1.23
N ARG A 25 7.41 18.87 -0.14
CA ARG A 25 8.88 18.88 -0.17
C ARG A 25 9.40 17.54 -0.66
N PRO A 26 10.22 17.49 -1.73
CA PRO A 26 10.81 16.24 -2.21
C PRO A 26 11.66 15.55 -1.14
N GLY A 27 11.74 14.23 -1.23
CA GLY A 27 12.61 13.43 -0.37
C GLY A 27 12.07 13.18 1.04
N ARG A 28 10.78 13.39 1.29
CA ARG A 28 10.17 13.19 2.62
C ARG A 28 9.31 11.95 2.70
N LEU A 29 8.42 11.78 1.76
CA LEU A 29 7.49 10.66 1.72
C LEU A 29 7.60 9.93 0.39
N PHE A 30 7.98 8.67 0.46
CA PHE A 30 8.07 7.75 -0.68
C PHE A 30 7.06 6.62 -0.52
N ARG A 31 6.71 6.00 -1.64
CA ARG A 31 5.90 4.78 -1.65
C ARG A 31 6.39 3.79 -2.70
N SER A 32 6.15 2.48 -2.46
CA SER A 32 6.50 1.41 -3.38
C SER A 32 5.66 0.15 -3.17
N GLY A 33 5.84 -0.86 -4.04
CA GLY A 33 5.58 -2.25 -3.74
C GLY A 33 6.58 -2.82 -2.74
N GLU A 34 6.51 -4.12 -2.49
CA GLU A 34 7.39 -4.79 -1.54
C GLU A 34 8.88 -4.66 -1.92
N LEU A 35 9.75 -4.73 -0.91
CA LEU A 35 11.19 -4.55 -1.03
C LEU A 35 11.97 -5.86 -0.86
N SER A 36 11.31 -7.01 -0.94
CA SER A 36 11.92 -8.32 -0.70
C SER A 36 12.94 -8.72 -1.78
N ASP A 37 12.78 -8.20 -2.99
CA ASP A 37 13.66 -8.47 -4.14
C ASP A 37 14.60 -7.29 -4.45
N LEU A 38 14.76 -6.34 -3.51
CA LEU A 38 15.60 -5.17 -3.72
C LEU A 38 17.07 -5.57 -3.91
N GLY A 39 17.61 -5.34 -5.10
CA GLY A 39 19.00 -5.60 -5.43
C GLY A 39 19.98 -4.56 -4.88
N ASP A 40 21.29 -4.75 -5.14
CA ASP A 40 22.33 -3.80 -4.72
C ASP A 40 22.07 -2.39 -5.27
N GLY A 41 21.72 -2.26 -6.55
CA GLY A 41 21.40 -0.97 -7.16
C GLY A 41 20.19 -0.29 -6.53
N GLY A 42 19.18 -1.05 -6.10
CA GLY A 42 18.04 -0.52 -5.38
C GLY A 42 18.41 -0.03 -3.98
N ARG A 43 19.27 -0.77 -3.26
CA ARG A 43 19.79 -0.35 -1.95
C ARG A 43 20.64 0.93 -2.03
N ASP A 44 21.50 1.02 -3.04
CA ASP A 44 22.30 2.22 -3.30
C ASP A 44 21.39 3.42 -3.58
N GLU A 45 20.31 3.22 -4.34
CA GLU A 45 19.33 4.28 -4.63
C GLU A 45 18.57 4.72 -3.38
N LEU A 46 18.12 3.81 -2.50
CA LEU A 46 17.52 4.20 -1.22
C LEU A 46 18.47 5.06 -0.38
N SER A 47 19.76 4.68 -0.34
CA SER A 47 20.80 5.46 0.35
C SER A 47 20.98 6.84 -0.26
N ARG A 48 21.03 6.93 -1.59
CA ARG A 48 21.19 8.19 -2.34
C ARG A 48 19.99 9.13 -2.13
N LEU A 49 18.79 8.58 -2.02
CA LEU A 49 17.56 9.33 -1.74
C LEU A 49 17.45 9.78 -0.27
N GLY A 50 18.34 9.27 0.60
CA GLY A 50 18.35 9.61 2.01
C GLY A 50 17.18 9.01 2.79
N ILE A 51 16.59 7.91 2.32
CA ILE A 51 15.52 7.21 3.02
C ILE A 51 16.11 6.63 4.32
N THR A 52 15.47 6.96 5.44
CA THR A 52 15.93 6.56 6.78
C THR A 52 15.04 5.53 7.43
N ASP A 53 13.78 5.47 7.03
CA ASP A 53 12.77 4.60 7.63
C ASP A 53 11.88 3.99 6.57
N VAL A 54 11.52 2.72 6.77
CA VAL A 54 10.57 1.98 5.94
C VAL A 54 9.38 1.57 6.80
N ALA A 55 8.19 1.98 6.40
CA ALA A 55 6.92 1.55 6.98
C ALA A 55 6.36 0.38 6.16
N ASP A 56 6.58 -0.85 6.61
CA ASP A 56 6.12 -2.08 5.98
C ASP A 56 4.71 -2.43 6.50
N LEU A 57 3.69 -2.24 5.65
CA LEU A 57 2.29 -2.49 5.98
C LEU A 57 1.85 -3.94 5.71
N ARG A 58 2.78 -4.81 5.31
CA ARG A 58 2.49 -6.21 5.05
C ARG A 58 2.15 -6.96 6.34
N SER A 59 1.30 -7.97 6.24
CA SER A 59 1.07 -8.90 7.33
C SER A 59 2.35 -9.67 7.67
N ARG A 60 2.42 -10.21 8.89
CA ARG A 60 3.55 -11.07 9.30
C ARG A 60 3.74 -12.26 8.37
N ARG A 61 2.64 -12.86 7.88
CA ARG A 61 2.68 -13.96 6.91
C ARG A 61 3.24 -13.56 5.55
N GLU A 62 2.90 -12.38 5.05
CA GLU A 62 3.50 -11.88 3.81
C GLU A 62 5.01 -11.74 3.98
N VAL A 63 5.47 -11.21 5.11
CA VAL A 63 6.89 -11.08 5.41
C VAL A 63 7.58 -12.44 5.60
N GLU A 64 6.94 -13.40 6.27
CA GLU A 64 7.47 -14.76 6.42
C GLU A 64 7.59 -15.48 5.06
N ARG A 65 6.67 -15.27 4.15
CA ARG A 65 6.65 -15.93 2.83
C ARG A 65 7.60 -15.30 1.83
N HIS A 66 7.62 -13.96 1.76
CA HIS A 66 8.37 -13.21 0.75
C HIS A 66 9.72 -12.70 1.26
N GLY A 67 9.97 -12.84 2.57
CA GLY A 67 11.14 -12.28 3.22
C GLY A 67 10.96 -10.81 3.64
N PRO A 68 11.83 -10.33 4.52
CA PRO A 68 11.88 -8.92 4.93
C PRO A 68 12.33 -8.04 3.75
N GLY A 69 12.12 -6.72 3.85
CA GLY A 69 12.70 -5.77 2.91
C GLY A 69 14.23 -5.80 2.97
N LEU A 70 14.87 -5.84 1.80
CA LEU A 70 16.32 -5.81 1.67
C LEU A 70 16.80 -4.35 1.59
N VAL A 71 16.91 -3.68 2.73
CA VAL A 71 17.28 -2.26 2.82
C VAL A 71 18.76 -2.06 3.17
N PRO A 72 19.35 -0.88 2.89
CA PRO A 72 20.72 -0.57 3.27
C PRO A 72 20.92 -0.55 4.79
N ASP A 73 22.16 -0.75 5.24
CA ASP A 73 22.53 -0.57 6.64
C ASP A 73 22.14 0.84 7.14
N GLY A 74 21.56 0.90 8.33
CA GLY A 74 21.10 2.16 8.95
C GLY A 74 19.68 2.59 8.59
N VAL A 75 19.03 1.98 7.60
CA VAL A 75 17.60 2.15 7.34
C VAL A 75 16.80 1.27 8.30
N GLN A 76 15.84 1.86 9.00
CA GLN A 76 15.01 1.14 9.97
C GLN A 76 13.71 0.64 9.31
N ILE A 77 13.42 -0.66 9.44
CA ILE A 77 12.13 -1.22 9.01
C ILE A 77 11.19 -1.27 10.22
N HIS A 78 10.02 -0.63 10.07
CA HIS A 78 8.91 -0.70 11.00
C HIS A 78 7.84 -1.61 10.40
N LEU A 79 7.67 -2.82 10.96
CA LEU A 79 6.60 -3.71 10.56
C LEU A 79 5.29 -3.24 11.21
N LEU A 80 4.36 -2.79 10.38
CA LEU A 80 3.09 -2.14 10.74
C LEU A 80 1.92 -2.82 10.04
N PRO A 81 1.59 -4.08 10.39
CA PRO A 81 0.66 -4.90 9.62
C PRO A 81 -0.74 -4.30 9.55
N ILE A 82 -1.35 -4.32 8.36
CA ILE A 82 -2.75 -3.99 8.15
C ILE A 82 -3.42 -5.13 7.35
N PRO A 83 -4.34 -5.90 7.95
CA PRO A 83 -4.66 -5.97 9.39
C PRO A 83 -3.52 -6.61 10.20
N ASP A 84 -3.44 -6.28 11.49
CA ASP A 84 -2.57 -6.98 12.44
C ASP A 84 -3.36 -8.16 13.05
N LEU A 85 -3.27 -9.29 12.40
CA LEU A 85 -3.93 -10.52 12.84
C LEU A 85 -3.09 -11.19 13.93
N GLY A 86 -3.72 -11.50 15.06
CA GLY A 86 -3.09 -12.21 16.15
C GLY A 86 -2.73 -13.67 15.78
N PRO A 87 -1.89 -14.36 16.60
CA PRO A 87 -1.47 -15.74 16.33
C PRO A 87 -2.63 -16.72 16.16
N ASP A 88 -3.74 -16.51 16.85
CA ASP A 88 -4.92 -17.40 16.80
C ASP A 88 -5.76 -17.18 15.52
N GLU A 89 -5.77 -15.96 14.98
CA GLU A 89 -6.44 -15.62 13.72
C GLU A 89 -5.60 -16.04 12.49
N LEU A 90 -4.31 -16.27 12.69
CA LEU A 90 -3.40 -16.78 11.67
C LEU A 90 -3.67 -18.25 11.30
N ASN A 91 -4.45 -18.98 12.08
CA ASN A 91 -4.77 -20.40 11.84
C ASN A 91 -5.93 -20.64 10.88
N SER A 92 -6.65 -19.59 10.44
CA SER A 92 -7.68 -19.70 9.42
C SER A 92 -7.06 -19.47 8.03
N ASP A 93 -6.96 -20.55 7.25
CA ASP A 93 -6.54 -20.58 5.84
C ASP A 93 -5.34 -19.69 5.42
N GLY A 94 -4.20 -20.18 5.62
CA GLY A 94 -2.83 -19.93 5.16
C GLY A 94 -2.45 -18.83 4.16
N ASP A 95 -3.37 -18.02 3.67
CA ASP A 95 -3.12 -17.09 2.56
C ASP A 95 -2.82 -15.66 3.02
N ALA A 96 -1.94 -14.99 2.28
CA ALA A 96 -1.75 -13.55 2.43
C ALA A 96 -3.06 -12.80 2.10
N PRO A 97 -3.33 -11.62 2.71
CA PRO A 97 -4.59 -10.89 2.50
C PRO A 97 -4.98 -10.70 1.03
N HIS A 98 -4.02 -10.46 0.14
CA HIS A 98 -4.28 -10.30 -1.30
C HIS A 98 -4.58 -11.63 -2.00
N GLU A 99 -4.01 -12.76 -1.55
CA GLU A 99 -4.33 -14.11 -2.06
C GLU A 99 -5.71 -14.55 -1.60
N HIS A 100 -6.05 -14.25 -0.34
CA HIS A 100 -7.37 -14.48 0.21
C HIS A 100 -8.42 -13.65 -0.52
N ALA A 101 -8.10 -12.40 -0.84
CA ALA A 101 -8.90 -11.52 -1.68
C ALA A 101 -9.21 -12.16 -3.04
N PHE A 102 -8.19 -12.67 -3.71
CA PHE A 102 -8.35 -13.29 -5.02
C PHE A 102 -9.15 -14.61 -4.96
N LYS A 103 -8.92 -15.45 -3.96
CA LYS A 103 -9.70 -16.67 -3.73
C LYS A 103 -11.17 -16.36 -3.44
N ARG A 104 -11.47 -15.41 -2.56
CA ARG A 104 -12.83 -14.95 -2.29
C ARG A 104 -13.51 -14.42 -3.53
N LEU A 105 -12.81 -13.58 -4.30
CA LEU A 105 -13.34 -13.05 -5.55
C LEU A 105 -13.79 -14.15 -6.50
N LEU A 106 -13.07 -15.28 -6.55
CA LEU A 106 -13.41 -16.42 -7.38
C LEU A 106 -14.55 -17.26 -6.80
N GLN A 107 -14.66 -17.34 -5.47
CA GLN A 107 -15.68 -18.15 -4.77
C GLN A 107 -17.02 -17.42 -4.63
N ASP A 108 -16.99 -16.11 -4.37
CA ASP A 108 -18.19 -15.30 -4.09
C ASP A 108 -18.82 -14.69 -5.36
N LYS A 109 -18.23 -14.96 -6.53
CA LYS A 109 -18.74 -14.46 -7.80
C LYS A 109 -19.99 -15.26 -8.21
N ALA A 110 -21.08 -14.56 -8.51
CA ALA A 110 -22.24 -15.17 -9.17
C ALA A 110 -21.86 -15.69 -10.58
N ASP A 111 -22.46 -16.78 -11.02
CA ASP A 111 -22.06 -17.46 -12.26
C ASP A 111 -22.08 -16.55 -13.51
N ASP A 112 -22.96 -15.53 -13.52
CA ASP A 112 -23.16 -14.57 -14.61
C ASP A 112 -22.58 -13.18 -14.33
N GLU A 113 -21.96 -12.95 -13.15
CA GLU A 113 -21.35 -11.65 -12.81
C GLU A 113 -20.00 -11.49 -13.53
N PRO A 114 -19.73 -10.36 -14.22
CA PRO A 114 -18.40 -10.06 -14.75
C PRO A 114 -17.34 -10.00 -13.63
N VAL A 115 -16.15 -10.56 -13.88
CA VAL A 115 -15.04 -10.56 -12.89
C VAL A 115 -14.67 -9.14 -12.45
N SER A 116 -14.74 -8.16 -13.37
CA SER A 116 -14.49 -6.74 -13.07
C SER A 116 -15.48 -6.16 -12.05
N ASP A 117 -16.75 -6.56 -12.11
CA ASP A 117 -17.80 -6.07 -11.20
C ASP A 117 -17.67 -6.72 -9.83
N ALA A 118 -17.43 -8.02 -9.79
CA ALA A 118 -17.12 -8.75 -8.57
C ALA A 118 -15.88 -8.18 -7.87
N SER A 119 -14.82 -7.89 -8.62
CA SER A 119 -13.60 -7.27 -8.09
C SER A 119 -13.86 -5.88 -7.53
N ARG A 120 -14.60 -5.05 -8.26
CA ARG A 120 -14.95 -3.69 -7.80
C ARG A 120 -15.76 -3.73 -6.50
N ARG A 121 -16.76 -4.62 -6.41
CA ARG A 121 -17.57 -4.83 -5.21
C ARG A 121 -16.69 -5.27 -4.04
N TYR A 122 -15.87 -6.29 -4.26
CA TYR A 122 -14.93 -6.79 -3.26
C TYR A 122 -13.98 -5.69 -2.74
N MET A 123 -13.32 -4.97 -3.65
CA MET A 123 -12.38 -3.92 -3.26
C MET A 123 -13.07 -2.75 -2.55
N THR A 124 -14.29 -2.39 -2.96
CA THR A 124 -15.07 -1.36 -2.25
C THR A 124 -15.37 -1.80 -0.81
N GLU A 125 -15.71 -3.08 -0.61
CA GLU A 125 -15.93 -3.64 0.73
C GLU A 125 -14.64 -3.67 1.55
N GLU A 126 -13.50 -4.06 0.96
CA GLU A 126 -12.20 -4.02 1.65
C GLU A 126 -11.81 -2.60 2.08
N TYR A 127 -11.98 -1.61 1.24
CA TYR A 127 -11.70 -0.23 1.60
C TYR A 127 -12.63 0.31 2.69
N SER A 128 -13.86 -0.19 2.79
CA SER A 128 -14.74 0.14 3.92
C SER A 128 -14.23 -0.41 5.26
N ARG A 129 -13.41 -1.45 5.23
CA ARG A 129 -12.84 -2.07 6.43
C ARG A 129 -11.51 -1.46 6.86
N PHE A 130 -10.73 -0.87 5.94
CA PHE A 130 -9.39 -0.36 6.25
C PHE A 130 -9.34 0.54 7.48
N PRO A 131 -10.24 1.55 7.68
CA PRO A 131 -10.17 2.40 8.85
C PRO A 131 -10.38 1.67 10.19
N THR A 132 -11.10 0.54 10.16
CA THR A 132 -11.47 -0.23 11.35
C THR A 132 -10.53 -1.39 11.65
N TYR A 133 -9.61 -1.74 10.75
CA TYR A 133 -8.60 -2.74 11.03
C TYR A 133 -7.71 -2.33 12.20
N ASN A 134 -7.43 -3.28 13.10
CA ASN A 134 -6.67 -3.06 14.32
C ASN A 134 -5.26 -2.50 14.07
N GLY A 135 -4.62 -2.84 12.95
CA GLY A 135 -3.30 -2.32 12.55
C GLY A 135 -3.31 -0.93 11.90
N ALA A 136 -4.48 -0.43 11.42
CA ALA A 136 -4.53 0.78 10.60
C ALA A 136 -4.13 2.05 11.37
N ARG A 137 -4.69 2.24 12.58
CA ARG A 137 -4.40 3.41 13.43
C ARG A 137 -2.96 3.41 13.96
N PRO A 138 -2.41 2.30 14.50
CA PRO A 138 -1.00 2.23 14.85
C PRO A 138 -0.05 2.50 13.70
N ALA A 139 -0.36 2.00 12.50
CA ALA A 139 0.44 2.26 11.31
C ALA A 139 0.42 3.76 10.94
N LEU A 140 -0.75 4.38 10.92
CA LEU A 140 -0.89 5.82 10.65
C LEU A 140 -0.14 6.65 11.70
N HIS A 141 -0.31 6.35 12.99
CA HIS A 141 0.40 7.02 14.08
C HIS A 141 1.92 6.98 13.87
N ARG A 142 2.45 5.78 13.57
CA ARG A 142 3.90 5.64 13.39
C ARG A 142 4.41 6.41 12.16
N VAL A 143 3.72 6.33 11.03
CA VAL A 143 4.13 7.05 9.81
C VAL A 143 4.07 8.57 10.02
N VAL A 144 2.99 9.09 10.62
CA VAL A 144 2.86 10.51 10.95
C VAL A 144 3.98 10.96 11.91
N GLY A 145 4.24 10.18 12.96
CA GLY A 145 5.31 10.52 13.94
C GLY A 145 6.69 10.58 13.29
N LEU A 146 7.05 9.60 12.45
CA LEU A 146 8.34 9.60 11.73
C LEU A 146 8.48 10.83 10.83
N LEU A 147 7.44 11.16 10.07
CA LEU A 147 7.44 12.33 9.18
C LEU A 147 7.49 13.64 9.98
N ALA A 148 6.71 13.75 11.06
CA ALA A 148 6.71 14.89 11.97
C ALA A 148 8.09 15.13 12.61
N ASP A 149 8.85 14.08 12.84
CA ASP A 149 10.25 14.13 13.32
C ASP A 149 11.26 14.46 12.20
N GLY A 150 10.78 14.76 10.98
CA GLY A 150 11.61 15.14 9.84
C GLY A 150 12.35 13.96 9.19
N ARG A 151 11.93 12.73 9.46
CA ARG A 151 12.50 11.53 8.83
C ARG A 151 12.07 11.44 7.35
N SER A 152 12.87 10.73 6.56
CA SER A 152 12.54 10.37 5.18
C SER A 152 11.97 8.96 5.18
N VAL A 153 10.68 8.83 4.87
CA VAL A 153 9.91 7.60 5.06
C VAL A 153 9.47 7.00 3.74
N LEU A 154 9.76 5.71 3.54
CA LEU A 154 9.18 4.92 2.45
C LEU A 154 8.08 4.03 3.02
N THR A 155 6.86 4.18 2.52
CA THR A 155 5.69 3.37 2.92
C THR A 155 5.36 2.35 1.85
N HIS A 156 5.26 1.07 2.20
CA HIS A 156 4.91 0.02 1.26
C HIS A 156 4.01 -1.07 1.85
N CYS A 157 3.38 -1.82 0.96
CA CYS A 157 2.75 -3.11 1.25
C CYS A 157 3.20 -4.11 0.17
N PHE A 158 2.40 -5.11 -0.19
CA PHE A 158 2.74 -5.99 -1.31
C PHE A 158 2.79 -5.22 -2.65
N ALA A 159 1.67 -4.69 -3.12
CA ALA A 159 1.61 -3.97 -4.40
C ALA A 159 1.90 -2.47 -4.31
N GLY A 160 1.99 -1.91 -3.10
CA GLY A 160 2.17 -0.46 -2.91
C GLY A 160 0.98 0.40 -3.34
N LYS A 161 -0.21 -0.20 -3.51
CA LYS A 161 -1.39 0.50 -4.03
C LYS A 161 -2.50 0.70 -2.98
N ASP A 162 -3.02 -0.37 -2.37
CA ASP A 162 -4.23 -0.31 -1.54
C ASP A 162 -3.92 0.15 -0.11
N ARG A 163 -3.30 -0.67 0.75
CA ARG A 163 -2.92 -0.30 2.12
C ARG A 163 -2.00 0.92 2.16
N THR A 164 -1.02 0.93 1.28
CA THR A 164 -0.11 2.06 1.10
C THR A 164 -0.86 3.31 0.65
N GLY A 165 -1.75 3.18 -0.34
CA GLY A 165 -2.57 4.29 -0.83
C GLY A 165 -3.48 4.86 0.25
N PHE A 166 -4.10 4.01 1.07
CA PHE A 166 -4.92 4.43 2.21
C PHE A 166 -4.10 5.23 3.24
N VAL A 167 -2.96 4.69 3.69
CA VAL A 167 -2.13 5.37 4.71
C VAL A 167 -1.56 6.68 4.16
N VAL A 168 -1.01 6.67 2.94
CA VAL A 168 -0.46 7.88 2.30
C VAL A 168 -1.55 8.94 2.10
N ALA A 169 -2.76 8.56 1.65
CA ALA A 169 -3.86 9.51 1.48
C ALA A 169 -4.24 10.18 2.80
N LEU A 170 -4.31 9.44 3.91
CA LEU A 170 -4.61 10.02 5.22
C LEU A 170 -3.49 10.94 5.75
N VAL A 171 -2.23 10.58 5.51
CA VAL A 171 -1.08 11.46 5.83
C VAL A 171 -1.18 12.77 5.07
N LEU A 172 -1.48 12.72 3.78
CA LEU A 172 -1.62 13.90 2.92
C LEU A 172 -2.82 14.77 3.35
N GLU A 173 -3.97 14.16 3.63
CA GLU A 173 -5.17 14.86 4.10
C GLU A 173 -4.92 15.52 5.46
N ALA A 174 -4.25 14.85 6.41
CA ALA A 174 -3.86 15.41 7.70
C ALA A 174 -2.89 16.60 7.55
N ALA A 175 -1.99 16.54 6.56
CA ALA A 175 -1.10 17.66 6.23
C ALA A 175 -1.84 18.84 5.55
N GLY A 176 -3.08 18.66 5.12
CA GLY A 176 -3.86 19.71 4.45
C GLY A 176 -3.64 19.78 2.94
N VAL A 177 -3.19 18.67 2.33
CA VAL A 177 -3.08 18.56 0.86
C VAL A 177 -4.47 18.48 0.24
N GLU A 178 -4.67 19.20 -0.85
CA GLU A 178 -5.93 19.21 -1.58
C GLU A 178 -6.27 17.83 -2.17
N ARG A 179 -7.58 17.50 -2.19
CA ARG A 179 -8.08 16.20 -2.64
C ARG A 179 -7.58 15.80 -4.03
N ASP A 180 -7.54 16.72 -4.98
CA ASP A 180 -7.11 16.43 -6.35
C ASP A 180 -5.64 15.95 -6.40
N ALA A 181 -4.77 16.54 -5.59
CA ALA A 181 -3.38 16.11 -5.47
C ALA A 181 -3.26 14.73 -4.79
N ILE A 182 -4.06 14.47 -3.76
CA ILE A 182 -4.15 13.14 -3.12
C ILE A 182 -4.59 12.08 -4.14
N MET A 183 -5.64 12.38 -4.92
CA MET A 183 -6.15 11.47 -5.95
C MET A 183 -5.13 11.26 -7.09
N ALA A 184 -4.39 12.28 -7.49
CA ALA A 184 -3.33 12.15 -8.50
C ALA A 184 -2.26 11.15 -8.06
N ASP A 185 -1.82 11.21 -6.79
CA ASP A 185 -0.90 10.21 -6.26
C ASP A 185 -1.56 8.82 -6.18
N PHE A 186 -2.73 8.70 -5.63
CA PHE A 186 -3.42 7.43 -5.46
C PHE A 186 -3.62 6.69 -6.79
N LEU A 187 -4.22 7.38 -7.78
CA LEU A 187 -4.48 6.85 -9.12
C LEU A 187 -3.21 6.60 -9.92
N GLY A 188 -2.12 7.28 -9.60
CA GLY A 188 -0.79 7.05 -10.15
C GLY A 188 -0.32 5.60 -10.01
N SER A 189 -0.84 4.86 -9.01
CA SER A 189 -0.56 3.43 -8.83
C SER A 189 -1.06 2.55 -9.99
N ASN A 190 -1.99 3.03 -10.80
CA ASN A 190 -2.47 2.30 -11.98
C ASN A 190 -1.37 2.14 -13.05
N GLN A 191 -0.35 2.99 -13.04
CA GLN A 191 0.80 2.86 -13.95
C GLN A 191 1.64 1.61 -13.65
N ALA A 192 1.55 1.06 -12.44
CA ALA A 192 2.27 -0.16 -12.03
C ALA A 192 1.47 -1.46 -12.27
N VAL A 193 0.24 -1.38 -12.81
CA VAL A 193 -0.61 -2.55 -13.08
C VAL A 193 0.06 -3.58 -13.99
N PRO A 194 0.78 -3.20 -15.07
CA PRO A 194 1.47 -4.19 -15.90
C PRO A 194 2.53 -4.98 -15.11
N GLN A 195 3.34 -4.31 -14.28
CA GLN A 195 4.36 -4.95 -13.44
C GLN A 195 3.72 -5.86 -12.37
N LEU A 196 2.64 -5.41 -11.74
CA LEU A 196 1.89 -6.22 -10.78
C LEU A 196 1.32 -7.49 -11.43
N ARG A 197 0.77 -7.37 -12.65
CA ARG A 197 0.26 -8.52 -13.41
C ARG A 197 1.37 -9.55 -13.67
N GLU A 198 2.51 -9.09 -14.16
CA GLU A 198 3.66 -9.96 -14.44
C GLU A 198 4.13 -10.67 -13.17
N ARG A 199 4.25 -9.95 -12.06
CA ARG A 199 4.64 -10.52 -10.75
C ARG A 199 3.67 -11.60 -10.27
N ILE A 200 2.36 -11.40 -10.42
CA ILE A 200 1.35 -12.42 -10.07
C ILE A 200 1.49 -13.65 -10.97
N LEU A 201 1.69 -13.45 -12.27
CA LEU A 201 1.87 -14.56 -13.21
C LEU A 201 3.17 -15.35 -12.92
N GLU A 202 4.26 -14.68 -12.54
CA GLU A 202 5.49 -15.32 -12.09
C GLU A 202 5.26 -16.14 -10.82
N ALA A 203 4.62 -15.56 -9.82
CA ALA A 203 4.28 -16.27 -8.59
C ALA A 203 3.42 -17.52 -8.83
N VAL A 204 2.51 -17.48 -9.81
CA VAL A 204 1.74 -18.68 -10.22
C VAL A 204 2.62 -19.70 -10.90
N ARG A 205 3.58 -19.29 -11.78
CA ARG A 205 4.51 -20.21 -12.45
C ARG A 205 5.47 -20.92 -11.48
N GLU A 206 5.84 -20.25 -10.41
CA GLU A 206 6.77 -20.76 -9.38
C GLU A 206 6.08 -21.66 -8.34
N ARG A 207 4.77 -21.81 -8.39
CA ARG A 207 4.04 -22.69 -7.48
C ARG A 207 4.44 -24.14 -7.67
N SER A 208 4.85 -24.79 -6.57
CA SER A 208 5.20 -26.20 -6.53
C SER A 208 4.06 -27.12 -6.06
N ASP A 209 2.98 -26.53 -5.53
CA ASP A 209 1.83 -27.25 -4.96
C ASP A 209 0.70 -27.51 -5.97
N VAL A 210 0.81 -26.94 -7.17
CA VAL A 210 -0.17 -27.08 -8.25
C VAL A 210 0.55 -27.33 -9.57
N GLU A 211 0.01 -28.23 -10.41
CA GLU A 211 0.51 -28.40 -11.78
C GLU A 211 0.13 -27.15 -12.61
N VAL A 212 1.15 -26.39 -13.01
CA VAL A 212 0.97 -25.16 -13.80
C VAL A 212 0.80 -25.54 -15.26
N THR A 213 -0.46 -25.59 -15.74
CA THR A 213 -0.80 -25.88 -17.14
C THR A 213 -0.97 -24.61 -17.95
N PRO A 214 -0.86 -24.67 -19.31
CA PRO A 214 -1.16 -23.54 -20.17
C PRO A 214 -2.59 -22.99 -19.97
N GLU A 215 -3.54 -23.89 -19.71
CA GLU A 215 -4.94 -23.53 -19.44
C GLU A 215 -5.09 -22.74 -18.13
N LEU A 216 -4.38 -23.14 -17.05
CA LEU A 216 -4.36 -22.41 -15.80
C LEU A 216 -3.76 -21.02 -15.98
N MET A 217 -2.67 -20.91 -16.74
CA MET A 217 -2.03 -19.62 -17.04
C MET A 217 -2.99 -18.71 -17.82
N ALA A 218 -3.60 -19.20 -18.91
CA ALA A 218 -4.55 -18.44 -19.70
C ALA A 218 -5.79 -18.02 -18.87
N PHE A 219 -6.28 -18.90 -18.00
CA PHE A 219 -7.37 -18.61 -17.08
C PHE A 219 -7.01 -17.52 -16.07
N THR A 220 -5.79 -17.55 -15.52
CA THR A 220 -5.29 -16.54 -14.60
C THR A 220 -5.13 -15.21 -15.31
N GLU A 221 -4.46 -15.19 -16.45
CA GLU A 221 -4.21 -13.97 -17.22
C GLU A 221 -5.50 -13.26 -17.63
N ALA A 222 -6.52 -14.01 -18.09
CA ALA A 222 -7.84 -13.47 -18.44
C ALA A 222 -8.56 -12.77 -17.27
N ARG A 223 -8.14 -13.03 -16.02
CA ARG A 223 -8.71 -12.44 -14.80
C ARG A 223 -7.90 -11.29 -14.24
N LEU A 224 -6.68 -11.09 -14.69
CA LEU A 224 -5.78 -10.03 -14.24
C LEU A 224 -5.92 -8.78 -15.13
N SER A 225 -7.15 -8.35 -15.39
CA SER A 225 -7.39 -7.13 -16.17
C SER A 225 -7.03 -5.87 -15.38
N ASP A 226 -6.87 -4.75 -16.08
CA ASP A 226 -6.56 -3.46 -15.46
C ASP A 226 -7.67 -3.03 -14.49
N GLU A 227 -8.92 -3.39 -14.77
CA GLU A 227 -10.06 -3.11 -13.89
C GLU A 227 -9.97 -3.90 -12.58
N VAL A 228 -9.40 -5.11 -12.60
CA VAL A 228 -9.22 -5.96 -11.41
C VAL A 228 -8.01 -5.50 -10.60
N LEU A 229 -6.89 -5.22 -11.28
CA LEU A 229 -5.63 -4.89 -10.62
C LEU A 229 -5.51 -3.42 -10.23
N GLY A 230 -6.27 -2.52 -10.85
CA GLY A 230 -6.18 -1.09 -10.64
C GLY A 230 -6.84 -0.60 -9.35
N VAL A 231 -6.66 0.69 -9.07
CA VAL A 231 -7.35 1.44 -8.03
C VAL A 231 -8.31 2.46 -8.64
N ARG A 232 -9.34 2.87 -7.88
CA ARG A 232 -10.40 3.81 -8.31
C ARG A 232 -10.67 4.82 -7.21
N GLU A 233 -11.07 6.04 -7.56
CA GLU A 233 -11.44 7.09 -6.59
C GLU A 233 -12.45 6.59 -5.56
N GLN A 234 -13.47 5.85 -6.03
CA GLN A 234 -14.51 5.26 -5.18
C GLN A 234 -13.96 4.49 -3.98
N TYR A 235 -12.78 3.88 -4.11
CA TYR A 235 -12.19 3.09 -3.02
C TYR A 235 -11.77 3.99 -1.86
N LEU A 236 -11.01 5.05 -2.11
CA LEU A 236 -10.66 6.03 -1.06
C LEU A 236 -11.89 6.75 -0.51
N ASP A 237 -12.87 7.09 -1.36
CA ASP A 237 -14.13 7.70 -0.92
C ASP A 237 -14.91 6.80 0.04
N THR A 238 -14.87 5.50 -0.21
CA THR A 238 -15.51 4.53 0.68
C THR A 238 -14.80 4.46 2.03
N ALA A 239 -13.45 4.38 2.04
CA ALA A 239 -12.69 4.42 3.28
C ALA A 239 -12.93 5.73 4.05
N ARG A 240 -12.95 6.87 3.35
CA ARG A 240 -13.19 8.19 3.96
C ARG A 240 -14.59 8.30 4.56
N ARG A 241 -15.60 7.77 3.89
CA ARG A 241 -16.98 7.70 4.42
C ARG A 241 -17.02 6.84 5.70
N THR A 242 -16.37 5.70 5.72
CA THR A 242 -16.30 4.88 6.93
C THR A 242 -15.62 5.61 8.10
N ILE A 243 -14.61 6.44 7.82
CA ILE A 243 -14.01 7.31 8.83
C ILE A 243 -15.05 8.28 9.39
N ASP A 244 -15.81 8.95 8.53
CA ASP A 244 -16.84 9.89 8.96
C ASP A 244 -17.96 9.21 9.76
N GLU A 245 -18.41 8.03 9.32
CA GLU A 245 -19.46 7.26 9.98
C GLU A 245 -19.03 6.71 11.34
N SER A 246 -17.78 6.21 11.45
CA SER A 246 -17.29 5.50 12.64
C SER A 246 -16.58 6.41 13.65
N PHE A 247 -15.98 7.51 13.20
CA PHE A 247 -15.13 8.39 14.01
C PHE A 247 -15.59 9.86 13.95
N GLY A 248 -16.64 10.18 13.20
CA GLY A 248 -17.23 11.50 13.06
C GLY A 248 -16.50 12.44 12.09
N SER A 249 -15.18 12.29 11.94
CA SER A 249 -14.35 13.10 11.03
C SER A 249 -12.95 12.52 10.93
N LEU A 250 -12.12 13.06 10.01
CA LEU A 250 -10.69 12.77 9.99
C LEU A 250 -10.02 13.13 11.33
N ASP A 251 -10.31 14.29 11.91
CA ASP A 251 -9.75 14.70 13.21
C ASP A 251 -10.14 13.72 14.32
N GLY A 252 -11.37 13.19 14.28
CA GLY A 252 -11.81 12.13 15.19
C GLY A 252 -11.00 10.85 15.01
N TYR A 253 -10.73 10.48 13.76
CA TYR A 253 -9.89 9.33 13.42
C TYR A 253 -8.45 9.51 13.88
N LEU A 254 -7.83 10.67 13.60
CA LEU A 254 -6.47 11.00 14.04
C LEU A 254 -6.34 10.94 15.56
N ARG A 255 -7.28 11.54 16.29
CA ARG A 255 -7.30 11.44 17.77
C ARG A 255 -7.46 10.00 18.26
N SER A 256 -8.26 9.18 17.59
CA SER A 256 -8.41 7.75 17.93
C SER A 256 -7.16 6.91 17.64
N ALA A 257 -6.25 7.46 16.84
CA ALA A 257 -4.92 6.92 16.55
C ALA A 257 -3.82 7.56 17.42
N ASP A 258 -4.18 8.29 18.48
CA ASP A 258 -3.25 9.02 19.37
C ASP A 258 -2.36 10.05 18.62
N ILE A 259 -2.85 10.59 17.50
CA ILE A 259 -2.18 11.66 16.75
C ILE A 259 -2.74 13.00 17.27
N THR A 260 -1.85 13.84 17.80
CA THR A 260 -2.19 15.13 18.38
C THR A 260 -2.19 16.25 17.34
N GLU A 261 -2.77 17.42 17.69
CA GLU A 261 -2.68 18.61 16.85
C GLU A 261 -1.23 19.06 16.64
N ASP A 262 -0.36 18.93 17.66
CA ASP A 262 1.08 19.21 17.53
C ASP A 262 1.77 18.27 16.53
N ASP A 263 1.40 16.98 16.51
CA ASP A 263 1.93 16.04 15.51
C ASP A 263 1.52 16.45 14.09
N VAL A 264 0.27 16.88 13.91
CA VAL A 264 -0.23 17.38 12.62
C VAL A 264 0.47 18.66 12.19
N ASP A 265 0.71 19.60 13.10
CA ASP A 265 1.43 20.84 12.79
C ASP A 265 2.89 20.58 12.42
N ARG A 266 3.56 19.67 13.14
CA ARG A 266 4.93 19.23 12.81
C ARG A 266 4.95 18.49 11.46
N LEU A 267 3.97 17.63 11.19
CA LEU A 267 3.81 16.95 9.92
C LEU A 267 3.69 17.95 8.75
N ARG A 268 2.80 18.95 8.88
CA ARG A 268 2.62 20.01 7.88
C ARG A 268 3.92 20.74 7.60
N LYS A 269 4.61 21.15 8.64
CA LYS A 269 5.91 21.83 8.53
C LYS A 269 6.98 20.93 7.86
N ALA A 270 6.97 19.65 8.13
CA ALA A 270 7.92 18.71 7.54
C ALA A 270 7.65 18.45 6.05
N LEU A 271 6.37 18.37 5.66
CA LEU A 271 5.96 18.01 4.31
C LEU A 271 5.76 19.22 3.38
N LEU A 272 5.23 20.34 3.89
CA LEU A 272 4.84 21.49 3.04
C LEU A 272 5.79 22.69 3.22
N GLY A 273 6.40 22.88 4.37
CA GLY A 273 7.32 23.98 4.63
C GLY A 273 6.84 25.03 5.56
#